data_c4a8bab07b5a6f680eb882d4c08bdcfd
#
_entry.id   c4a8bab07b5a6f680eb882d4c08bdcfd
#
_cell.length_a   1.000
_cell.length_b   1.000
_cell.length_c   1.000
_cell.angle_alpha   90.00
_cell.angle_beta   90.00
_cell.angle_gamma   90.00
#
_symmetry.space_group_name_H-M   'P 1'
#
loop_
_entity.id
_entity.type
_entity.pdbx_description
1 polymer ?
#
loop_
_entity_poly.entity_id
_entity_poly.type
_entity_poly.pdbx_seq_one_letter_code
_entity_poly.pdbx_strand_id
1 'polypeptide(L)'
;MTKVAMDTSVIIEYIDLRGELHEQAQTVFSALSTGKLENILPHPILAETYYVATKLYQKLQIENPQVVASKLIEWLYRLPTTIISTEDLNLAIETGKAKLNYGLALTDCYVLASSKIYNCKALFKKPEREMLKNIDALKKEYQLIFLQNYK
;
A
#
# COMPACT_ATOMS: atom_id res chain seq x y z
N MET A 1 -10.87 15.92 3.24
CA MET A 1 -10.85 14.45 3.41
C MET A 1 -9.41 13.97 3.57
N THR A 2 -9.19 13.07 4.51
CA THR A 2 -7.86 12.49 4.73
C THR A 2 -7.49 11.55 3.60
N LYS A 3 -6.24 11.62 3.15
CA LYS A 3 -5.71 10.76 2.07
C LYS A 3 -4.50 9.99 2.56
N VAL A 4 -4.33 8.78 2.06
CA VAL A 4 -3.12 7.99 2.25
C VAL A 4 -2.70 7.37 0.91
N ALA A 5 -1.41 7.16 0.73
CA ALA A 5 -0.90 6.28 -0.33
C ALA A 5 -0.58 4.95 0.35
N MET A 6 -1.25 3.89 -0.08
CA MET A 6 -1.25 2.61 0.63
C MET A 6 -0.33 1.59 -0.05
N ASP A 7 0.49 0.93 0.77
CA ASP A 7 1.30 -0.19 0.33
C ASP A 7 0.52 -1.50 0.30
N THR A 8 0.98 -2.44 -0.53
CA THR A 8 0.44 -3.81 -0.60
C THR A 8 0.36 -4.47 0.77
N SER A 9 1.35 -4.25 1.64
CA SER A 9 1.40 -4.89 2.97
C SER A 9 0.16 -4.60 3.81
N VAL A 10 -0.44 -3.43 3.67
CA VAL A 10 -1.67 -3.05 4.39
C VAL A 10 -2.88 -3.81 3.83
N ILE A 11 -2.96 -3.93 2.51
CA ILE A 11 -4.04 -4.66 1.85
C ILE A 11 -4.00 -6.14 2.23
N ILE A 12 -2.81 -6.74 2.21
CA ILE A 12 -2.62 -8.15 2.58
C ILE A 12 -2.98 -8.37 4.05
N GLU A 13 -2.60 -7.46 4.93
CA GLU A 13 -2.96 -7.54 6.34
C GLU A 13 -4.47 -7.49 6.55
N TYR A 14 -5.18 -6.72 5.72
CA TYR A 14 -6.64 -6.66 5.77
C TYR A 14 -7.29 -7.98 5.37
N ILE A 15 -6.77 -8.68 4.36
CA ILE A 15 -7.34 -9.94 3.90
C ILE A 15 -6.88 -11.16 4.71
N ASP A 16 -5.80 -11.03 5.49
CA ASP A 16 -5.29 -12.11 6.33
C ASP A 16 -5.89 -12.01 7.74
N LEU A 17 -6.93 -12.79 7.99
CA LEU A 17 -7.63 -12.79 9.28
C LEU A 17 -6.73 -13.21 10.45
N ARG A 18 -5.59 -13.83 10.17
CA ARG A 18 -4.61 -14.26 11.19
C ARG A 18 -3.46 -13.27 11.34
N GLY A 19 -3.48 -12.17 10.59
CA GLY A 19 -2.46 -11.14 10.68
C GLY A 19 -2.47 -10.45 12.04
N GLU A 20 -1.30 -10.20 12.61
CA GLU A 20 -1.18 -9.56 13.93
C GLU A 20 -1.68 -8.11 13.96
N LEU A 21 -1.74 -7.47 12.81
CA LEU A 21 -2.22 -6.09 12.64
C LEU A 21 -3.52 -6.02 11.83
N HIS A 22 -4.24 -7.16 11.75
CA HIS A 22 -5.48 -7.23 10.99
C HIS A 22 -6.52 -6.21 11.46
N GLU A 23 -6.66 -6.01 12.76
CA GLU A 23 -7.63 -5.04 13.31
C GLU A 23 -7.31 -3.60 12.87
N GLN A 24 -6.03 -3.25 12.85
CA GLN A 24 -5.59 -1.94 12.39
C GLN A 24 -5.88 -1.75 10.89
N ALA A 25 -5.58 -2.77 10.08
CA ALA A 25 -5.91 -2.75 8.66
C ALA A 25 -7.42 -2.67 8.43
N GLN A 26 -8.21 -3.39 9.21
CA GLN A 26 -9.68 -3.35 9.15
C GLN A 26 -10.21 -1.94 9.44
N THR A 27 -9.62 -1.24 10.39
CA THR A 27 -9.99 0.15 10.71
C THR A 27 -9.74 1.07 9.50
N VAL A 28 -8.62 0.90 8.82
CA VAL A 28 -8.30 1.66 7.60
C VAL A 28 -9.33 1.41 6.51
N PHE A 29 -9.65 0.14 6.25
CA PHE A 29 -10.62 -0.22 5.20
C PHE A 29 -12.05 0.18 5.56
N SER A 30 -12.40 0.19 6.83
CA SER A 30 -13.67 0.74 7.30
C SER A 30 -13.77 2.24 6.98
N ALA A 31 -12.69 2.99 7.19
CA ALA A 31 -12.65 4.42 6.86
C ALA A 31 -12.77 4.66 5.34
N LEU A 32 -12.16 3.80 4.52
CA LEU A 32 -12.32 3.85 3.06
C LEU A 32 -13.79 3.59 2.66
N SER A 33 -14.40 2.57 3.24
CA SER A 33 -15.77 2.17 2.91
C SER A 33 -16.80 3.21 3.33
N THR A 34 -16.54 3.96 4.40
CA THR A 34 -17.45 5.00 4.90
C THR A 34 -17.17 6.39 4.34
N GLY A 35 -16.20 6.53 3.44
CA GLY A 35 -15.85 7.80 2.82
C GLY A 35 -15.04 8.75 3.68
N LYS A 36 -14.53 8.29 4.81
CA LYS A 36 -13.70 9.11 5.73
C LYS A 36 -12.26 9.19 5.30
N LEU A 37 -11.81 8.29 4.43
CA LEU A 37 -10.45 8.17 3.96
C LEU A 37 -10.46 7.95 2.45
N GLU A 38 -9.54 8.61 1.74
CA GLU A 38 -9.25 8.31 0.33
C GLU A 38 -7.90 7.59 0.23
N ASN A 39 -7.82 6.67 -0.69
CA ASN A 39 -6.60 5.90 -0.95
C ASN A 39 -6.05 6.25 -2.32
N ILE A 40 -4.82 6.73 -2.34
CA ILE A 40 -4.06 6.91 -3.57
C ILE A 40 -3.32 5.58 -3.79
N LEU A 41 -3.67 4.86 -4.84
CA LEU A 41 -3.12 3.54 -5.12
C LEU A 41 -2.34 3.57 -6.42
N PRO A 42 -1.00 3.53 -6.37
CA PRO A 42 -0.20 3.42 -7.60
C PRO A 42 -0.56 2.15 -8.36
N HIS A 43 -0.67 2.24 -9.68
CA HIS A 43 -1.05 1.08 -10.49
C HIS A 43 -0.18 -0.16 -10.23
N PRO A 44 1.17 -0.04 -10.06
CA PRO A 44 2.00 -1.21 -9.75
C PRO A 44 1.61 -1.95 -8.48
N ILE A 45 0.99 -1.26 -7.51
CA ILE A 45 0.52 -1.88 -6.27
C ILE A 45 -0.62 -2.87 -6.56
N LEU A 46 -1.45 -2.61 -7.55
CA LEU A 46 -2.49 -3.57 -7.95
C LEU A 46 -1.87 -4.89 -8.43
N ALA A 47 -0.83 -4.81 -9.25
CA ALA A 47 -0.14 -6.01 -9.75
C ALA A 47 0.55 -6.78 -8.62
N GLU A 48 1.25 -6.07 -7.73
CA GLU A 48 1.89 -6.69 -6.57
C GLU A 48 0.86 -7.32 -5.64
N THR A 49 -0.24 -6.64 -5.40
CA THR A 49 -1.33 -7.15 -4.54
C THR A 49 -1.93 -8.43 -5.12
N TYR A 50 -2.16 -8.47 -6.43
CA TYR A 50 -2.62 -9.71 -7.07
C TYR A 50 -1.66 -10.87 -6.80
N TYR A 51 -0.38 -10.63 -7.02
CA TYR A 51 0.64 -11.66 -6.82
C TYR A 51 0.72 -12.14 -5.37
N VAL A 52 0.84 -11.20 -4.44
CA VAL A 52 1.00 -11.53 -3.00
C VAL A 52 -0.28 -12.17 -2.44
N ALA A 53 -1.45 -11.64 -2.81
CA ALA A 53 -2.73 -12.21 -2.39
C ALA A 53 -2.91 -13.64 -2.90
N THR A 54 -2.56 -13.90 -4.17
CA THR A 54 -2.63 -15.25 -4.72
C THR A 54 -1.74 -16.21 -3.92
N LYS A 55 -0.52 -15.80 -3.57
CA LYS A 55 0.38 -16.61 -2.75
C LYS A 55 -0.20 -16.89 -1.36
N LEU A 56 -0.81 -15.90 -0.74
CA LEU A 56 -1.47 -16.08 0.55
C LEU A 56 -2.63 -17.07 0.44
N TYR A 57 -3.50 -16.92 -0.56
CA TYR A 57 -4.63 -17.80 -0.76
C TYR A 57 -4.22 -19.24 -1.06
N GLN A 58 -3.12 -19.42 -1.82
CA GLN A 58 -2.53 -20.75 -2.04
C GLN A 58 -2.07 -21.38 -0.71
N LYS A 59 -1.38 -20.60 0.11
CA LYS A 59 -0.90 -21.06 1.42
C LYS A 59 -2.04 -21.44 2.34
N LEU A 60 -3.16 -20.70 2.27
CA LEU A 60 -4.36 -20.96 3.05
C LEU A 60 -5.25 -22.05 2.43
N GLN A 61 -4.83 -22.61 1.32
CA GLN A 61 -5.57 -23.67 0.60
C GLN A 61 -6.98 -23.23 0.17
N ILE A 62 -7.11 -21.95 -0.19
CA ILE A 62 -8.35 -21.41 -0.74
C ILE A 62 -8.52 -21.96 -2.17
N GLU A 63 -9.75 -22.39 -2.48
CA GLU A 63 -10.08 -22.86 -3.81
C GLU A 63 -10.02 -21.72 -4.82
N ASN A 64 -9.43 -21.97 -6.00
CA ASN A 64 -9.28 -21.00 -7.08
C ASN A 64 -8.63 -19.68 -6.62
N PRO A 65 -7.41 -19.73 -6.07
CA PRO A 65 -6.77 -18.54 -5.46
C PRO A 65 -6.61 -17.37 -6.43
N GLN A 66 -6.33 -17.63 -7.71
CA GLN A 66 -6.20 -16.56 -8.71
C GLN A 66 -7.53 -15.85 -8.98
N VAL A 67 -8.63 -16.59 -8.98
CA VAL A 67 -9.97 -16.00 -9.15
C VAL A 67 -10.31 -15.10 -7.97
N VAL A 68 -10.02 -15.56 -6.74
CA VAL A 68 -10.24 -14.75 -5.53
C VAL A 68 -9.38 -13.50 -5.53
N ALA A 69 -8.10 -13.62 -5.92
CA ALA A 69 -7.20 -12.47 -6.04
C ALA A 69 -7.69 -11.47 -7.10
N SER A 70 -8.17 -11.95 -8.25
CA SER A 70 -8.73 -11.08 -9.29
C SER A 70 -9.92 -10.28 -8.77
N LYS A 71 -10.80 -10.91 -8.00
CA LYS A 71 -11.95 -10.22 -7.38
C LYS A 71 -11.52 -9.16 -6.38
N LEU A 72 -10.46 -9.43 -5.62
CA LEU A 72 -9.88 -8.46 -4.69
C LEU A 72 -9.39 -7.23 -5.45
N ILE A 73 -8.62 -7.43 -6.53
CA ILE A 73 -8.08 -6.34 -7.35
C ILE A 73 -9.21 -5.52 -7.97
N GLU A 74 -10.22 -6.19 -8.51
CA GLU A 74 -11.37 -5.52 -9.10
C GLU A 74 -12.10 -4.67 -8.05
N TRP A 75 -12.31 -5.21 -6.87
CA TRP A 75 -12.93 -4.49 -5.76
C TRP A 75 -12.14 -3.24 -5.38
N LEU A 76 -10.82 -3.37 -5.19
CA LEU A 76 -9.94 -2.23 -4.88
C LEU A 76 -10.01 -1.15 -5.95
N TYR A 77 -9.93 -1.57 -7.21
CA TYR A 77 -9.96 -0.66 -8.35
C TYR A 77 -11.27 0.12 -8.44
N ARG A 78 -12.38 -0.50 -8.08
CA ARG A 78 -13.72 0.09 -8.18
C ARG A 78 -14.19 0.78 -6.90
N LEU A 79 -13.43 0.77 -5.82
CA LEU A 79 -13.78 1.49 -4.59
C LEU A 79 -13.90 3.00 -4.90
N PRO A 80 -15.04 3.65 -4.57
CA PRO A 80 -15.19 5.09 -4.85
C PRO A 80 -14.13 5.97 -4.21
N THR A 81 -13.56 5.53 -3.08
CA THR A 81 -12.52 6.25 -2.35
C THR A 81 -11.10 5.92 -2.81
N THR A 82 -10.95 5.07 -3.82
CA THR A 82 -9.63 4.73 -4.39
C THR A 82 -9.37 5.57 -5.64
N ILE A 83 -8.22 6.23 -5.66
CA ILE A 83 -7.69 6.95 -6.81
C ILE A 83 -6.48 6.17 -7.31
N ILE A 84 -6.55 5.67 -8.53
CA ILE A 84 -5.44 4.95 -9.16
C ILE A 84 -4.50 5.98 -9.79
N SER A 85 -3.25 6.04 -9.35
CA SER A 85 -2.26 6.90 -9.99
C SER A 85 -1.58 6.12 -11.12
N THR A 86 -1.70 6.66 -12.32
CA THR A 86 -1.17 6.09 -13.56
C THR A 86 -0.43 7.16 -14.35
N GLU A 87 0.10 6.87 -15.46
CA GLU A 87 0.61 7.76 -16.54
C GLU A 87 1.06 9.17 -16.11
N ASP A 88 1.92 9.25 -15.11
CA ASP A 88 2.45 10.52 -14.62
C ASP A 88 3.97 10.52 -14.73
N LEU A 89 4.50 11.40 -15.58
CA LEU A 89 5.95 11.54 -15.74
C LEU A 89 6.63 11.91 -14.42
N ASN A 90 6.01 12.80 -13.66
CA ASN A 90 6.54 13.22 -12.37
C ASN A 90 6.59 12.05 -11.37
N LEU A 91 5.55 11.20 -11.37
CA LEU A 91 5.52 9.99 -10.56
C LEU A 91 6.68 9.05 -10.91
N ALA A 92 6.93 8.85 -12.20
CA ALA A 92 8.04 8.00 -12.66
C ALA A 92 9.39 8.54 -12.17
N ILE A 93 9.61 9.84 -12.29
CA ILE A 93 10.87 10.49 -11.88
C ILE A 93 11.04 10.41 -10.35
N GLU A 94 10.01 10.78 -9.60
CA GLU A 94 10.07 10.74 -8.12
C GLU A 94 10.25 9.32 -7.61
N THR A 95 9.63 8.33 -8.23
CA THR A 95 9.83 6.92 -7.90
C THR A 95 11.28 6.49 -8.15
N GLY A 96 11.84 6.86 -9.30
CA GLY A 96 13.23 6.57 -9.63
C GLY A 96 14.22 7.22 -8.66
N LYS A 97 13.95 8.45 -8.26
CA LYS A 97 14.76 9.16 -7.25
C LYS A 97 14.74 8.44 -5.91
N ALA A 98 13.56 8.01 -5.46
CA ALA A 98 13.43 7.27 -4.20
C ALA A 98 14.24 5.97 -4.26
N LYS A 99 14.16 5.24 -5.37
CA LYS A 99 14.92 4.01 -5.57
C LYS A 99 16.43 4.28 -5.53
N LEU A 100 16.87 5.31 -6.23
CA LEU A 100 18.29 5.69 -6.29
C LEU A 100 18.82 6.08 -4.91
N ASN A 101 18.06 6.85 -4.16
CA ASN A 101 18.51 7.41 -2.88
C ASN A 101 18.45 6.40 -1.73
N TYR A 102 17.48 5.49 -1.73
CA TYR A 102 17.19 4.65 -0.57
C TYR A 102 17.30 3.15 -0.83
N GLY A 103 17.36 2.71 -2.08
CA GLY A 103 17.51 1.29 -2.42
C GLY A 103 16.33 0.39 -2.05
N LEU A 104 15.16 0.98 -1.80
CA LEU A 104 13.96 0.22 -1.43
C LEU A 104 13.40 -0.56 -2.63
N ALA A 105 12.50 -1.51 -2.37
CA ALA A 105 11.74 -2.17 -3.43
C ALA A 105 11.02 -1.14 -4.29
N LEU A 106 10.92 -1.39 -5.59
CA LEU A 106 10.34 -0.43 -6.52
C LEU A 106 8.89 -0.07 -6.17
N THR A 107 8.10 -1.04 -5.74
CA THR A 107 6.72 -0.81 -5.30
C THR A 107 6.64 0.11 -4.09
N ASP A 108 7.54 -0.04 -3.11
CA ASP A 108 7.64 0.87 -1.96
C ASP A 108 7.95 2.29 -2.42
N CYS A 109 8.85 2.42 -3.41
CA CYS A 109 9.20 3.72 -3.98
C CYS A 109 8.00 4.38 -4.67
N TYR A 110 7.14 3.61 -5.35
CA TYR A 110 5.90 4.12 -5.93
C TYR A 110 4.96 4.68 -4.86
N VAL A 111 4.83 4.01 -3.71
CA VAL A 111 4.00 4.48 -2.61
C VAL A 111 4.55 5.80 -2.04
N LEU A 112 5.86 5.86 -1.79
CA LEU A 112 6.51 7.07 -1.29
C LEU A 112 6.37 8.24 -2.26
N ALA A 113 6.64 8.01 -3.55
CA ALA A 113 6.51 9.03 -4.57
C ALA A 113 5.07 9.54 -4.68
N SER A 114 4.09 8.65 -4.65
CA SER A 114 2.67 9.02 -4.67
C SER A 114 2.29 9.87 -3.45
N SER A 115 2.76 9.49 -2.27
CA SER A 115 2.49 10.27 -1.05
C SER A 115 3.02 11.69 -1.15
N LYS A 116 4.20 11.86 -1.73
CA LYS A 116 4.82 13.17 -1.93
C LYS A 116 4.05 14.01 -2.95
N ILE A 117 3.71 13.43 -4.10
CA ILE A 117 2.99 14.13 -5.18
C ILE A 117 1.59 14.55 -4.74
N TYR A 118 0.88 13.67 -4.06
CA TYR A 118 -0.47 13.93 -3.57
C TYR A 118 -0.51 14.61 -2.20
N ASN A 119 0.66 14.92 -1.64
CA ASN A 119 0.81 15.56 -0.33
C ASN A 119 -0.01 14.84 0.75
N CYS A 120 0.24 13.56 0.90
CA CYS A 120 -0.45 12.71 1.86
C CYS A 120 0.52 11.75 2.54
N LYS A 121 0.02 11.00 3.50
CA LYS A 121 0.84 10.02 4.23
C LYS A 121 1.00 8.74 3.43
N ALA A 122 2.21 8.19 3.44
CA ALA A 122 2.50 6.86 2.93
C ALA A 122 2.25 5.85 4.04
N LEU A 123 1.33 4.91 3.83
CA LEU A 123 0.93 3.92 4.82
C LEU A 123 1.49 2.54 4.48
N PHE A 124 2.28 2.00 5.40
CA PHE A 124 2.86 0.66 5.33
C PHE A 124 2.42 -0.14 6.57
N LYS A 125 2.51 -1.46 6.49
CA LYS A 125 2.25 -2.31 7.67
C LYS A 125 3.27 -2.06 8.77
N LYS A 126 4.54 -2.15 8.44
CA LYS A 126 5.69 -1.90 9.33
C LYS A 126 6.91 -1.56 8.49
N PRO A 127 7.92 -0.87 9.06
CA PRO A 127 9.12 -0.60 8.31
C PRO A 127 9.90 -1.90 8.07
N GLU A 128 10.28 -2.13 6.82
CA GLU A 128 11.17 -3.23 6.47
C GLU A 128 12.62 -2.87 6.76
N ARG A 129 13.50 -3.87 6.68
CA ARG A 129 14.92 -3.71 7.00
C ARG A 129 15.57 -2.53 6.28
N GLU A 130 15.31 -2.39 4.98
CA GLU A 130 15.90 -1.32 4.17
C GLU A 130 15.34 0.06 4.55
N MET A 131 14.07 0.14 4.94
CA MET A 131 13.48 1.38 5.46
C MET A 131 14.12 1.78 6.79
N LEU A 132 14.34 0.82 7.69
CA LEU A 132 14.94 1.09 9.00
C LEU A 132 16.32 1.71 8.87
N LYS A 133 17.10 1.28 7.89
CA LYS A 133 18.44 1.85 7.62
C LYS A 133 18.39 3.33 7.28
N ASN A 134 17.32 3.80 6.67
CA ASN A 134 17.17 5.15 6.16
C ASN A 134 16.02 5.90 6.84
N ILE A 135 15.53 5.43 7.98
CA ILE A 135 14.25 5.88 8.55
C ILE A 135 14.23 7.38 8.83
N ASP A 136 15.30 7.94 9.35
CA ASP A 136 15.37 9.38 9.67
C ASP A 136 15.32 10.24 8.41
N ALA A 137 16.07 9.86 7.38
CA ALA A 137 16.08 10.56 6.09
C ALA A 137 14.71 10.43 5.41
N LEU A 138 14.09 9.25 5.45
CA LEU A 138 12.77 9.02 4.87
C LEU A 138 11.71 9.87 5.56
N LYS A 139 11.72 9.97 6.88
CA LYS A 139 10.78 10.79 7.65
C LYS A 139 10.93 12.29 7.40
N LYS A 140 12.11 12.74 6.99
CA LYS A 140 12.33 14.14 6.61
C LYS A 140 11.74 14.46 5.24
N GLU A 141 11.75 13.49 4.33
CA GLU A 141 11.30 13.69 2.95
C GLU A 141 9.83 13.31 2.74
N TYR A 142 9.35 12.28 3.44
CA TYR A 142 8.00 11.72 3.27
C TYR A 142 7.24 11.70 4.59
N GLN A 143 5.91 11.78 4.49
CA GLN A 143 5.03 11.60 5.63
C GLN A 143 4.76 10.09 5.79
N LEU A 144 5.51 9.42 6.67
CA LEU A 144 5.39 7.97 6.88
C LEU A 144 4.52 7.64 8.07
N ILE A 145 3.62 6.67 7.89
CA ILE A 145 2.89 6.04 8.99
C ILE A 145 2.89 4.52 8.83
N PHE A 146 2.82 3.82 9.93
CA PHE A 146 2.86 2.36 9.97
C PHE A 146 1.71 1.83 10.83
N LEU A 147 1.04 0.75 10.37
CA LEU A 147 -0.03 0.11 11.14
C LEU A 147 0.44 -0.30 12.52
N GLN A 148 1.69 -0.78 12.65
CA GLN A 148 2.22 -1.25 13.93
C GLN A 148 2.23 -0.17 15.02
N ASN A 149 2.22 1.11 14.65
CA ASN A 149 2.22 2.21 15.60
C ASN A 149 0.85 2.42 16.28
N TYR A 150 -0.18 1.73 15.79
CA TYR A 150 -1.55 1.81 16.30
C TYR A 150 -2.01 0.54 17.00
N LYS A 151 -1.08 -0.37 17.24
CA LYS A 151 -1.36 -1.63 17.92
C LYS A 151 -1.64 -1.43 19.41
#